data_ab3aad74bda9661f6ba5f4a63f588b33
#
_entry.id   ab3aad74bda9661f6ba5f4a63f588b33
#
_cell.length_a   1.000
_cell.length_b   1.000
_cell.length_c   1.000
_cell.angle_alpha   90.00
_cell.angle_beta   90.00
_cell.angle_gamma   90.00
#
_symmetry.space_group_name_H-M   'P 1'
#
loop_
_entity.id
_entity.type
_entity.pdbx_description
1 polymer ?
#
loop_
_entity_poly.entity_id
_entity_poly.type
_entity_poly.pdbx_seq_one_letter_code
_entity_poly.pdbx_strand_id
1 'polypeptide(L)'
;FVPQRAVVELPPAARTLRATGSVRAVLTKDLRIASRTPGYAFLILLPILDAGALGLLTYASPIQDPAVASLALGAVTTAALLATFFGPAFFAIEVVAYSYGRSLPLSNRSIILGKVALISLMYVVSAALILGLTLLRFFEPVTYIGFVLAELPAVLGAALLELGILFRWARRRGLAITSLYTGAWLAVLVSIPGLFAAGIPPLLFDLTQSTGTLFGLAVMAIAAVAVLAIATPIALGRGAS
;
A
#
# COMPACT_ATOMS: atom_id res chain seq x y z
N PHE A 1 3.81 -16.53 -40.77
CA PHE A 1 4.95 -15.60 -40.79
C PHE A 1 4.90 -14.80 -39.50
N VAL A 2 5.67 -15.18 -38.49
CA VAL A 2 5.86 -14.38 -37.29
C VAL A 2 7.11 -13.54 -37.54
N PRO A 3 7.01 -12.19 -37.58
CA PRO A 3 8.18 -11.38 -37.79
C PRO A 3 9.11 -11.55 -36.57
N GLN A 4 10.31 -12.06 -36.81
CA GLN A 4 11.39 -12.04 -35.82
C GLN A 4 11.66 -10.57 -35.46
N ARG A 5 11.26 -10.18 -34.24
CA ARG A 5 11.64 -8.87 -33.71
C ARG A 5 13.15 -8.83 -33.51
N ALA A 6 13.79 -7.94 -34.22
CA ALA A 6 15.19 -7.64 -33.99
C ALA A 6 15.38 -7.28 -32.50
N VAL A 7 16.22 -8.03 -31.82
CA VAL A 7 16.65 -7.71 -30.46
C VAL A 7 17.57 -6.50 -30.60
N VAL A 8 17.05 -5.32 -30.29
CA VAL A 8 17.87 -4.10 -30.20
C VAL A 8 18.70 -4.25 -28.93
N GLU A 9 19.97 -4.61 -29.08
CA GLU A 9 20.94 -4.55 -27.99
C GLU A 9 21.14 -3.10 -27.57
N LEU A 10 20.61 -2.73 -26.40
CA LEU A 10 20.83 -1.44 -25.80
C LEU A 10 22.28 -1.29 -25.31
N PRO A 11 22.94 -0.16 -25.57
CA PRO A 11 24.32 0.07 -25.17
C PRO A 11 24.49 -0.05 -23.64
N PRO A 12 25.65 -0.56 -23.17
CA PRO A 12 25.91 -0.87 -21.76
C PRO A 12 25.87 0.33 -20.80
N ALA A 13 25.89 1.56 -21.31
CA ALA A 13 25.81 2.80 -20.51
C ALA A 13 24.46 3.01 -19.79
N ALA A 14 23.40 2.28 -20.17
CA ALA A 14 22.07 2.40 -19.52
C ALA A 14 21.96 1.64 -18.17
N ARG A 15 23.03 1.01 -17.68
CA ARG A 15 22.97 0.07 -16.53
C ARG A 15 23.10 0.71 -15.14
N THR A 16 23.28 2.01 -15.01
CA THR A 16 23.50 2.65 -13.70
C THR A 16 22.44 3.67 -13.31
N LEU A 17 21.17 3.27 -13.32
CA LEU A 17 20.17 4.00 -12.53
C LEU A 17 20.40 3.66 -11.06
N ARG A 18 20.88 4.64 -10.27
CA ARG A 18 21.02 4.53 -8.82
C ARG A 18 19.68 4.08 -8.22
N ALA A 19 19.72 3.19 -7.20
CA ALA A 19 18.53 2.57 -6.60
C ALA A 19 17.42 3.57 -6.20
N THR A 20 17.78 4.76 -5.72
CA THR A 20 16.85 5.85 -5.39
C THR A 20 16.17 6.46 -6.63
N GLY A 21 16.86 6.53 -7.76
CA GLY A 21 16.27 6.98 -9.02
C GLY A 21 15.26 6.01 -9.59
N SER A 22 15.48 4.71 -9.40
CA SER A 22 14.60 3.66 -9.95
C SER A 22 13.25 3.57 -9.23
N VAL A 23 13.19 3.73 -7.91
CA VAL A 23 11.93 3.76 -7.13
C VAL A 23 11.08 4.96 -7.54
N ARG A 24 11.70 6.16 -7.62
CA ARG A 24 11.03 7.37 -8.08
C ARG A 24 10.52 7.24 -9.52
N ALA A 25 11.28 6.58 -10.40
CA ALA A 25 10.86 6.34 -11.77
C ALA A 25 9.61 5.45 -11.84
N VAL A 26 9.54 4.37 -11.03
CA VAL A 26 8.37 3.50 -10.93
C VAL A 26 7.16 4.30 -10.43
N LEU A 27 7.29 5.02 -9.33
CA LEU A 27 6.22 5.86 -8.78
C LEU A 27 5.71 6.89 -9.80
N THR A 28 6.62 7.61 -10.46
CA THR A 28 6.25 8.60 -11.48
C THR A 28 5.55 7.96 -12.68
N LYS A 29 5.99 6.76 -13.10
CA LYS A 29 5.33 5.99 -14.14
C LYS A 29 3.90 5.66 -13.75
N ASP A 30 3.68 5.16 -12.52
CA ASP A 30 2.36 4.76 -12.04
C ASP A 30 1.40 5.94 -11.95
N LEU A 31 1.86 7.07 -11.44
CA LEU A 31 1.07 8.30 -11.41
C LEU A 31 0.71 8.81 -12.81
N ARG A 32 1.63 8.67 -13.79
CA ARG A 32 1.34 9.02 -15.19
C ARG A 32 0.34 8.05 -15.83
N ILE A 33 0.40 6.76 -15.51
CA ILE A 33 -0.59 5.79 -15.97
C ILE A 33 -1.95 6.14 -15.37
N ALA A 34 -2.00 6.43 -14.08
CA ALA A 34 -3.23 6.84 -13.40
C ALA A 34 -3.85 8.08 -14.05
N SER A 35 -3.06 9.09 -14.40
CA SER A 35 -3.57 10.30 -15.05
C SER A 35 -4.16 10.07 -16.45
N ARG A 36 -3.88 8.93 -17.08
CA ARG A 36 -4.33 8.58 -18.44
C ARG A 36 -5.36 7.45 -18.48
N THR A 37 -5.51 6.70 -17.39
CA THR A 37 -6.38 5.53 -17.33
C THR A 37 -7.38 5.69 -16.20
N PRO A 38 -8.65 6.04 -16.48
CA PRO A 38 -9.65 6.36 -15.45
C PRO A 38 -9.83 5.26 -14.41
N GLY A 39 -9.82 3.99 -14.81
CA GLY A 39 -9.94 2.86 -13.87
C GLY A 39 -8.77 2.76 -12.90
N TYR A 40 -7.56 3.08 -13.36
CA TYR A 40 -6.37 3.10 -12.50
C TYR A 40 -6.38 4.31 -11.55
N ALA A 41 -6.80 5.48 -12.06
CA ALA A 41 -7.00 6.67 -11.24
C ALA A 41 -8.02 6.42 -10.13
N PHE A 42 -9.14 5.75 -10.47
CA PHE A 42 -10.17 5.40 -9.50
C PHE A 42 -9.63 4.53 -8.36
N LEU A 43 -8.82 3.51 -8.66
CA LEU A 43 -8.22 2.66 -7.63
C LEU A 43 -7.29 3.43 -6.67
N ILE A 44 -6.56 4.44 -7.18
CA ILE A 44 -5.72 5.30 -6.33
C ILE A 44 -6.57 6.28 -5.51
N LEU A 45 -7.62 6.83 -6.11
CA LEU A 45 -8.45 7.84 -5.47
C LEU A 45 -9.44 7.25 -4.47
N LEU A 46 -9.84 5.98 -4.62
CA LEU A 46 -10.87 5.37 -3.80
C LEU A 46 -10.57 5.44 -2.29
N PRO A 47 -9.38 5.08 -1.79
CA PRO A 47 -9.06 5.23 -0.37
C PRO A 47 -9.10 6.70 0.10
N ILE A 48 -8.72 7.63 -0.77
CA ILE A 48 -8.74 9.07 -0.48
C ILE A 48 -10.18 9.60 -0.43
N LEU A 49 -11.03 9.18 -1.35
CA LEU A 49 -12.44 9.56 -1.39
C LEU A 49 -13.21 8.98 -0.20
N ASP A 50 -12.95 7.71 0.15
CA ASP A 50 -13.51 7.06 1.33
C ASP A 50 -13.07 7.79 2.60
N ALA A 51 -11.78 8.09 2.75
CA ALA A 51 -11.23 8.89 3.84
C ALA A 51 -11.89 10.28 3.93
N GLY A 52 -12.12 10.93 2.79
CA GLY A 52 -12.84 12.20 2.73
C GLY A 52 -14.28 12.07 3.21
N ALA A 53 -15.00 11.05 2.76
CA ALA A 53 -16.39 10.80 3.17
C ALA A 53 -16.50 10.49 4.66
N LEU A 54 -15.65 9.61 5.18
CA LEU A 54 -15.61 9.26 6.61
C LEU A 54 -15.14 10.45 7.47
N GLY A 55 -14.16 11.21 7.01
CA GLY A 55 -13.71 12.43 7.68
C GLY A 55 -14.81 13.50 7.75
N LEU A 56 -15.58 13.69 6.66
CA LEU A 56 -16.73 14.59 6.65
C LEU A 56 -17.87 14.10 7.55
N LEU A 57 -18.12 12.79 7.58
CA LEU A 57 -19.11 12.19 8.49
C LEU A 57 -18.70 12.45 9.94
N THR A 58 -17.44 12.24 10.27
CA THR A 58 -16.87 12.53 11.60
C THR A 58 -17.00 14.03 11.92
N TYR A 59 -16.73 14.91 10.96
CA TYR A 59 -16.87 16.35 11.11
C TYR A 59 -18.33 16.77 11.32
N ALA A 60 -19.31 16.14 10.70
CA ALA A 60 -20.72 16.46 10.81
C ALA A 60 -21.36 15.92 12.10
N SER A 61 -20.71 14.97 12.80
CA SER A 61 -21.24 14.36 14.03
C SER A 61 -21.18 15.32 15.23
N PRO A 62 -22.05 15.19 16.25
CA PRO A 62 -22.06 16.05 17.45
C PRO A 62 -20.73 15.99 18.20
N ILE A 63 -20.19 17.12 18.64
CA ILE A 63 -18.86 17.26 19.27
C ILE A 63 -18.74 16.48 20.60
N GLN A 64 -19.84 16.21 21.28
CA GLN A 64 -19.86 15.59 22.60
C GLN A 64 -20.01 14.06 22.59
N ASP A 65 -20.06 13.45 21.41
CA ASP A 65 -20.22 12.01 21.30
C ASP A 65 -18.84 11.30 21.37
N PRO A 66 -18.55 10.51 22.42
CA PRO A 66 -17.30 9.77 22.51
C PRO A 66 -17.10 8.77 21.36
N ALA A 67 -18.18 8.34 20.70
CA ALA A 67 -18.12 7.48 19.53
C ALA A 67 -17.44 8.16 18.33
N VAL A 68 -17.38 9.48 18.29
CA VAL A 68 -16.78 10.23 17.17
C VAL A 68 -15.25 10.05 17.14
N ALA A 69 -14.61 9.97 18.30
CA ALA A 69 -13.17 9.71 18.38
C ALA A 69 -12.82 8.33 17.82
N SER A 70 -13.59 7.30 18.22
CA SER A 70 -13.41 5.95 17.69
C SER A 70 -13.73 5.84 16.19
N LEU A 71 -14.69 6.62 15.72
CA LEU A 71 -15.05 6.69 14.30
C LEU A 71 -13.91 7.30 13.46
N ALA A 72 -13.22 8.31 13.96
CA ALA A 72 -12.07 8.92 13.29
C ALA A 72 -10.88 7.93 13.21
N LEU A 73 -10.58 7.21 14.29
CA LEU A 73 -9.55 6.17 14.29
C LEU A 73 -9.93 5.01 13.36
N GLY A 74 -11.19 4.58 13.40
CA GLY A 74 -11.74 3.60 12.48
C GLY A 74 -11.63 4.02 11.01
N ALA A 75 -11.83 5.30 10.71
CA ALA A 75 -11.64 5.85 9.37
C ALA A 75 -10.19 5.76 8.90
N VAL A 76 -9.21 6.05 9.78
CA VAL A 76 -7.77 5.88 9.46
C VAL A 76 -7.46 4.41 9.19
N THR A 77 -7.94 3.49 10.03
CA THR A 77 -7.79 2.03 9.81
C THR A 77 -8.43 1.58 8.49
N THR A 78 -9.63 2.08 8.17
CA THR A 78 -10.29 1.75 6.89
C THR A 78 -9.46 2.26 5.72
N ALA A 79 -8.89 3.44 5.80
CA ALA A 79 -7.98 3.97 4.78
C ALA A 79 -6.72 3.10 4.60
N ALA A 80 -6.15 2.58 5.70
CA ALA A 80 -5.03 1.64 5.67
C ALA A 80 -5.41 0.32 4.98
N LEU A 81 -6.56 -0.25 5.35
CA LEU A 81 -7.08 -1.50 4.78
C LEU A 81 -7.37 -1.35 3.28
N LEU A 82 -8.00 -0.25 2.87
CA LEU A 82 -8.27 0.02 1.45
C LEU A 82 -6.99 0.25 0.65
N ALA A 83 -6.05 1.02 1.19
CA ALA A 83 -4.77 1.26 0.51
C ALA A 83 -3.99 -0.04 0.28
N THR A 84 -3.97 -0.96 1.25
CA THR A 84 -3.34 -2.28 1.11
C THR A 84 -4.14 -3.19 0.19
N PHE A 85 -5.46 -3.26 0.34
CA PHE A 85 -6.33 -4.12 -0.49
C PHE A 85 -6.16 -3.86 -1.99
N PHE A 86 -5.96 -2.62 -2.41
CA PHE A 86 -5.74 -2.28 -3.82
C PHE A 86 -4.28 -2.44 -4.28
N GLY A 87 -3.34 -2.66 -3.37
CA GLY A 87 -1.92 -2.88 -3.67
C GLY A 87 -1.68 -3.97 -4.71
N PRO A 88 -2.23 -5.19 -4.55
CA PRO A 88 -2.12 -6.26 -5.53
C PRO A 88 -2.70 -5.94 -6.90
N ALA A 89 -3.77 -5.13 -6.98
CA ALA A 89 -4.37 -4.72 -8.25
C ALA A 89 -3.40 -3.87 -9.09
N PHE A 90 -2.62 -2.99 -8.45
CA PHE A 90 -1.58 -2.22 -9.13
C PHE A 90 -0.47 -3.09 -9.72
N PHE A 91 -0.21 -4.23 -9.11
CA PHE A 91 0.75 -5.20 -9.64
C PHE A 91 0.16 -6.04 -10.78
N ALA A 92 -1.10 -6.45 -10.70
CA ALA A 92 -1.76 -7.22 -11.74
C ALA A 92 -1.72 -6.50 -13.10
N ILE A 93 -1.86 -5.16 -13.11
CA ILE A 93 -1.72 -4.35 -14.31
C ILE A 93 -0.29 -4.42 -14.89
N GLU A 94 0.73 -4.47 -14.03
CA GLU A 94 2.12 -4.61 -14.48
C GLU A 94 2.42 -5.99 -15.03
N VAL A 95 1.76 -7.03 -14.54
CA VAL A 95 1.95 -8.39 -15.03
C VAL A 95 1.51 -8.51 -16.49
N VAL A 96 0.45 -7.81 -16.89
CA VAL A 96 0.03 -7.70 -18.29
C VAL A 96 1.08 -6.97 -19.15
N ALA A 97 1.78 -6.00 -18.55
CA ALA A 97 2.86 -5.24 -19.19
C ALA A 97 4.27 -5.81 -18.94
N TYR A 98 4.39 -6.98 -18.30
CA TYR A 98 5.67 -7.53 -17.82
C TYR A 98 6.67 -7.83 -18.94
N SER A 99 6.20 -8.22 -20.11
CA SER A 99 7.06 -8.36 -21.29
C SER A 99 7.75 -7.04 -21.66
N TYR A 100 7.07 -5.92 -21.40
CA TYR A 100 7.61 -4.55 -21.56
C TYR A 100 8.53 -4.17 -20.38
N GLY A 101 8.20 -4.57 -19.17
CA GLY A 101 8.97 -4.30 -17.96
C GLY A 101 10.35 -4.98 -17.96
N ARG A 102 10.48 -6.15 -18.59
CA ARG A 102 11.79 -6.85 -18.76
C ARG A 102 12.77 -6.09 -19.64
N SER A 103 12.30 -5.25 -20.54
CA SER A 103 13.19 -4.40 -21.36
C SER A 103 13.72 -3.19 -20.60
N LEU A 104 13.16 -2.87 -19.44
CA LEU A 104 13.63 -1.78 -18.58
C LEU A 104 14.71 -2.30 -17.62
N PRO A 105 15.80 -1.55 -17.39
CA PRO A 105 16.87 -1.94 -16.47
C PRO A 105 16.45 -1.72 -14.99
N LEU A 106 15.24 -2.16 -14.63
CA LEU A 106 14.69 -2.03 -13.28
C LEU A 106 14.86 -3.35 -12.53
N SER A 107 15.39 -3.28 -11.31
CA SER A 107 15.43 -4.44 -10.42
C SER A 107 14.03 -4.74 -9.87
N ASN A 108 13.73 -6.01 -9.62
CA ASN A 108 12.48 -6.41 -8.98
C ASN A 108 12.25 -5.68 -7.65
N ARG A 109 13.34 -5.45 -6.88
CA ARG A 109 13.28 -4.69 -5.63
C ARG A 109 12.81 -3.25 -5.86
N SER A 110 13.28 -2.60 -6.91
CA SER A 110 12.86 -1.23 -7.24
C SER A 110 11.38 -1.15 -7.60
N ILE A 111 10.86 -2.18 -8.29
CA ILE A 111 9.45 -2.26 -8.64
C ILE A 111 8.61 -2.46 -7.38
N ILE A 112 8.98 -3.41 -6.51
CA ILE A 112 8.29 -3.65 -5.23
C ILE A 112 8.29 -2.36 -4.39
N LEU A 113 9.44 -1.75 -4.18
CA LEU A 113 9.57 -0.54 -3.37
C LEU A 113 8.80 0.65 -3.98
N GLY A 114 8.75 0.77 -5.30
CA GLY A 114 7.95 1.80 -5.96
C GLY A 114 6.45 1.63 -5.73
N LYS A 115 5.95 0.38 -5.74
CA LYS A 115 4.55 0.08 -5.42
C LYS A 115 4.24 0.27 -3.94
N VAL A 116 5.13 -0.16 -3.04
CA VAL A 116 5.01 0.12 -1.60
C VAL A 116 4.95 1.62 -1.34
N ALA A 117 5.80 2.41 -2.01
CA ALA A 117 5.76 3.87 -1.90
C ALA A 117 4.41 4.46 -2.38
N LEU A 118 3.81 3.91 -3.45
CA LEU A 118 2.50 4.34 -3.91
C LEU A 118 1.41 4.04 -2.87
N ILE A 119 1.37 2.81 -2.33
CA ILE A 119 0.40 2.39 -1.30
C ILE A 119 0.55 3.27 -0.05
N SER A 120 1.79 3.49 0.39
CA SER A 120 2.07 4.35 1.55
C SER A 120 1.64 5.80 1.31
N LEU A 121 1.84 6.32 0.09
CA LEU A 121 1.38 7.65 -0.29
C LEU A 121 -0.16 7.75 -0.22
N MET A 122 -0.88 6.75 -0.73
CA MET A 122 -2.34 6.70 -0.64
C MET A 122 -2.79 6.72 0.83
N TYR A 123 -2.21 5.89 1.68
CA TYR A 123 -2.51 5.88 3.11
C TYR A 123 -2.21 7.24 3.78
N VAL A 124 -1.02 7.79 3.58
CA VAL A 124 -0.61 9.05 4.21
C VAL A 124 -1.52 10.21 3.79
N VAL A 125 -1.88 10.29 2.50
CA VAL A 125 -2.79 11.32 2.00
C VAL A 125 -4.19 11.14 2.61
N SER A 126 -4.71 9.92 2.68
CA SER A 126 -6.01 9.61 3.28
C SER A 126 -6.02 9.94 4.78
N ALA A 127 -5.00 9.50 5.52
CA ALA A 127 -4.86 9.79 6.94
C ALA A 127 -4.71 11.30 7.21
N ALA A 128 -3.94 12.02 6.39
CA ALA A 128 -3.80 13.47 6.49
C ALA A 128 -5.12 14.20 6.23
N LEU A 129 -5.94 13.72 5.31
CA LEU A 129 -7.25 14.27 5.03
C LEU A 129 -8.21 14.07 6.23
N ILE A 130 -8.28 12.86 6.79
CA ILE A 130 -9.07 12.57 7.98
C ILE A 130 -8.59 13.44 9.14
N LEU A 131 -7.27 13.47 9.37
CA LEU A 131 -6.65 14.25 10.43
C LEU A 131 -6.98 15.75 10.28
N GLY A 132 -6.85 16.30 9.08
CA GLY A 132 -7.18 17.71 8.80
C GLY A 132 -8.63 18.07 9.12
N LEU A 133 -9.56 17.17 8.81
CA LEU A 133 -10.98 17.36 9.10
C LEU A 133 -11.30 17.19 10.59
N THR A 134 -10.63 16.27 11.28
CA THR A 134 -10.87 15.96 12.69
C THR A 134 -10.16 16.89 13.65
N LEU A 135 -8.93 17.33 13.35
CA LEU A 135 -8.16 18.28 14.18
C LEU A 135 -8.86 19.63 14.35
N LEU A 136 -9.68 20.04 13.38
CA LEU A 136 -10.46 21.27 13.49
C LEU A 136 -11.56 21.18 14.56
N ARG A 137 -11.88 19.98 15.05
CA ARG A 137 -12.96 19.73 15.99
C ARG A 137 -12.55 19.08 17.30
N PHE A 138 -11.49 18.29 17.33
CA PHE A 138 -11.12 17.46 18.49
C PHE A 138 -9.79 17.90 19.08
N PHE A 139 -9.74 17.98 20.43
CA PHE A 139 -8.61 18.51 21.19
C PHE A 139 -7.49 17.51 21.51
N GLU A 140 -7.47 16.30 20.88
CA GLU A 140 -6.42 15.32 21.13
C GLU A 140 -5.57 14.99 19.89
N PRO A 141 -4.87 15.98 19.30
CA PRO A 141 -4.09 15.75 18.07
C PRO A 141 -2.97 14.74 18.26
N VAL A 142 -2.43 14.62 19.47
CA VAL A 142 -1.30 13.71 19.78
C VAL A 142 -1.72 12.25 19.62
N THR A 143 -2.90 11.88 20.09
CA THR A 143 -3.42 10.51 19.95
C THR A 143 -3.62 10.12 18.49
N TYR A 144 -4.22 11.01 17.69
CA TYR A 144 -4.47 10.73 16.26
C TYR A 144 -3.17 10.67 15.46
N ILE A 145 -2.25 11.61 15.67
CA ILE A 145 -0.94 11.59 15.01
C ILE A 145 -0.16 10.35 15.44
N GLY A 146 -0.19 10.04 16.74
CA GLY A 146 0.45 8.83 17.29
C GLY A 146 -0.10 7.56 16.66
N PHE A 147 -1.43 7.47 16.48
CA PHE A 147 -2.09 6.33 15.85
C PHE A 147 -1.66 6.18 14.38
N VAL A 148 -1.72 7.25 13.58
CA VAL A 148 -1.29 7.24 12.17
C VAL A 148 0.17 6.82 12.03
N LEU A 149 1.05 7.35 12.89
CA LEU A 149 2.47 7.01 12.86
C LEU A 149 2.73 5.56 13.31
N ALA A 150 1.97 5.05 14.29
CA ALA A 150 2.07 3.68 14.76
C ALA A 150 1.55 2.67 13.72
N GLU A 151 0.56 3.04 12.90
CA GLU A 151 -0.01 2.17 11.87
C GLU A 151 0.85 2.10 10.59
N LEU A 152 1.59 3.16 10.27
CA LEU A 152 2.38 3.25 9.04
C LEU A 152 3.31 2.04 8.81
N PRO A 153 4.07 1.51 9.80
CA PRO A 153 4.86 0.29 9.61
C PRO A 153 4.01 -0.93 9.25
N ALA A 154 2.77 -1.04 9.75
CA ALA A 154 1.87 -2.13 9.39
C ALA A 154 1.45 -2.05 7.92
N VAL A 155 1.08 -0.87 7.44
CA VAL A 155 0.75 -0.62 6.02
C VAL A 155 1.95 -0.96 5.12
N LEU A 156 3.15 -0.51 5.50
CA LEU A 156 4.38 -0.85 4.77
C LEU A 156 4.64 -2.35 4.76
N GLY A 157 4.48 -3.02 5.90
CA GLY A 157 4.65 -4.46 6.04
C GLY A 157 3.61 -5.25 5.24
N ALA A 158 2.34 -4.86 5.31
CA ALA A 158 1.26 -5.45 4.54
C ALA A 158 1.52 -5.35 3.03
N ALA A 159 1.86 -4.16 2.53
CA ALA A 159 2.18 -3.93 1.13
C ALA A 159 3.40 -4.75 0.67
N LEU A 160 4.45 -4.83 1.50
CA LEU A 160 5.62 -5.67 1.21
C LEU A 160 5.25 -7.15 1.15
N LEU A 161 4.44 -7.64 2.09
CA LEU A 161 4.00 -9.04 2.14
C LEU A 161 3.23 -9.42 0.87
N GLU A 162 2.23 -8.63 0.51
CA GLU A 162 1.38 -8.87 -0.66
C GLU A 162 2.20 -8.87 -1.96
N LEU A 163 2.96 -7.81 -2.18
CA LEU A 163 3.77 -7.68 -3.37
C LEU A 163 4.88 -8.75 -3.43
N GLY A 164 5.47 -9.10 -2.29
CA GLY A 164 6.46 -10.17 -2.20
C GLY A 164 5.89 -11.54 -2.58
N ILE A 165 4.68 -11.87 -2.12
CA ILE A 165 3.96 -13.09 -2.47
C ILE A 165 3.65 -13.10 -3.97
N LEU A 166 3.10 -12.00 -4.51
CA LEU A 166 2.77 -11.87 -5.93
C LEU A 166 3.99 -12.05 -6.84
N PHE A 167 5.11 -11.40 -6.49
CA PHE A 167 6.35 -11.53 -7.26
C PHE A 167 6.89 -12.94 -7.28
N ARG A 168 6.89 -13.62 -6.12
CA ARG A 168 7.34 -15.00 -6.02
C ARG A 168 6.45 -15.94 -6.83
N TRP A 169 5.15 -15.74 -6.76
CA TRP A 169 4.20 -16.55 -7.50
C TRP A 169 4.34 -16.33 -9.01
N ALA A 170 4.40 -15.08 -9.45
CA ALA A 170 4.57 -14.72 -10.84
C ALA A 170 5.87 -15.31 -11.44
N ARG A 171 6.96 -15.33 -10.67
CA ARG A 171 8.23 -15.90 -11.08
C ARG A 171 8.16 -17.44 -11.24
N ARG A 172 7.46 -18.13 -10.35
CA ARG A 172 7.37 -19.61 -10.37
C ARG A 172 6.52 -20.14 -11.51
N ARG A 173 5.49 -19.44 -11.92
CA ARG A 173 4.52 -19.88 -12.93
C ARG A 173 4.79 -19.34 -14.35
N GLY A 174 5.90 -18.63 -14.56
CA GLY A 174 6.26 -18.15 -15.89
C GLY A 174 5.21 -17.23 -16.50
N LEU A 175 4.58 -16.38 -15.68
CA LEU A 175 3.69 -15.26 -16.08
C LEU A 175 2.62 -15.57 -17.15
N ALA A 176 2.19 -16.81 -17.26
CA ALA A 176 1.01 -17.15 -18.03
C ALA A 176 -0.27 -16.78 -17.24
N ILE A 177 -0.40 -15.51 -16.82
CA ILE A 177 -1.69 -14.94 -16.43
C ILE A 177 -2.42 -14.67 -17.75
N THR A 178 -3.06 -15.70 -18.24
CA THR A 178 -3.71 -15.73 -19.55
C THR A 178 -5.05 -15.00 -19.53
N SER A 179 -5.57 -14.58 -18.36
CA SER A 179 -6.82 -13.86 -18.28
C SER A 179 -6.81 -12.83 -17.14
N LEU A 180 -7.48 -11.70 -17.40
CA LEU A 180 -7.75 -10.65 -16.41
C LEU A 180 -8.47 -11.20 -15.16
N TYR A 181 -9.32 -12.22 -15.35
CA TYR A 181 -10.08 -12.90 -14.30
C TYR A 181 -9.17 -13.65 -13.31
N THR A 182 -8.20 -14.41 -13.80
CA THR A 182 -7.25 -15.14 -12.94
C THR A 182 -6.36 -14.16 -12.17
N GLY A 183 -5.99 -13.04 -12.78
CA GLY A 183 -5.23 -11.97 -12.12
C GLY A 183 -6.01 -11.29 -10.99
N ALA A 184 -7.30 -11.02 -11.21
CA ALA A 184 -8.17 -10.40 -10.20
C ALA A 184 -8.39 -11.32 -8.99
N TRP A 185 -8.69 -12.61 -9.19
CA TRP A 185 -8.83 -13.57 -8.10
C TRP A 185 -7.53 -13.75 -7.32
N LEU A 186 -6.40 -13.78 -8.00
CA LEU A 186 -5.11 -13.86 -7.34
C LEU A 186 -4.84 -12.60 -6.49
N ALA A 187 -5.17 -11.43 -7.02
CA ALA A 187 -5.03 -10.18 -6.28
C ALA A 187 -5.86 -10.20 -5.00
N VAL A 188 -7.12 -10.67 -5.06
CA VAL A 188 -7.98 -10.83 -3.88
C VAL A 188 -7.40 -11.82 -2.88
N LEU A 189 -6.95 -12.99 -3.32
CA LEU A 189 -6.37 -14.01 -2.42
C LEU A 189 -5.09 -13.51 -1.73
N VAL A 190 -4.28 -12.73 -2.44
CA VAL A 190 -3.02 -12.20 -1.89
C VAL A 190 -3.26 -11.01 -0.97
N SER A 191 -4.36 -10.26 -1.15
CA SER A 191 -4.69 -9.16 -0.23
C SER A 191 -5.14 -9.65 1.14
N ILE A 192 -5.61 -10.90 1.30
CA ILE A 192 -6.03 -11.43 2.60
C ILE A 192 -4.92 -11.33 3.67
N PRO A 193 -3.69 -11.87 3.46
CA PRO A 193 -2.60 -11.70 4.42
C PRO A 193 -2.25 -10.24 4.72
N GLY A 194 -2.33 -9.37 3.72
CA GLY A 194 -2.08 -7.94 3.88
C GLY A 194 -3.14 -7.25 4.74
N LEU A 195 -4.41 -7.57 4.53
CA LEU A 195 -5.51 -7.06 5.36
C LEU A 195 -5.35 -7.46 6.83
N PHE A 196 -4.96 -8.71 7.11
CA PHE A 196 -4.64 -9.14 8.48
C PHE A 196 -3.42 -8.40 9.03
N ALA A 197 -2.38 -8.24 8.23
CA ALA A 197 -1.17 -7.53 8.62
C ALA A 197 -1.42 -6.05 8.94
N ALA A 198 -2.28 -5.38 8.17
CA ALA A 198 -2.68 -4.00 8.42
C ALA A 198 -3.73 -3.87 9.54
N GLY A 199 -4.64 -4.84 9.70
CA GLY A 199 -5.75 -4.76 10.65
C GLY A 199 -5.42 -5.20 12.07
N ILE A 200 -4.45 -6.10 12.28
CA ILE A 200 -4.10 -6.58 13.62
C ILE A 200 -3.58 -5.47 14.55
N PRO A 201 -2.67 -4.56 14.15
CA PRO A 201 -2.18 -3.52 15.05
C PRO A 201 -3.28 -2.58 15.58
N PRO A 202 -4.18 -2.00 14.75
CA PRO A 202 -5.28 -1.19 15.27
C PRO A 202 -6.27 -1.99 16.15
N LEU A 203 -6.51 -3.26 15.85
CA LEU A 203 -7.31 -4.13 16.73
C LEU A 203 -6.69 -4.27 18.12
N LEU A 204 -5.36 -4.43 18.20
CA LEU A 204 -4.63 -4.48 19.45
C LEU A 204 -4.70 -3.14 20.21
N PHE A 205 -4.70 -2.02 19.50
CA PHE A 205 -4.96 -0.73 20.12
C PHE A 205 -6.33 -0.69 20.78
N ASP A 206 -7.39 -1.07 20.05
CA ASP A 206 -8.76 -1.08 20.60
C ASP A 206 -8.91 -1.96 21.83
N LEU A 207 -8.24 -3.11 21.85
CA LEU A 207 -8.24 -4.02 22.99
C LEU A 207 -7.48 -3.49 24.21
N THR A 208 -6.47 -2.66 24.00
CA THR A 208 -5.54 -2.23 25.06
C THR A 208 -5.71 -0.77 25.48
N GLN A 209 -6.43 0.05 24.71
CA GLN A 209 -6.64 1.47 25.03
C GLN A 209 -7.35 1.72 26.37
N SER A 210 -8.14 0.75 26.84
CA SER A 210 -8.80 0.82 28.17
C SER A 210 -7.81 0.84 29.32
N THR A 211 -6.60 0.32 29.14
CA THR A 211 -5.51 0.36 30.14
C THR A 211 -4.70 1.66 30.08
N GLY A 212 -4.88 2.44 29.03
CA GLY A 212 -4.24 3.73 28.78
C GLY A 212 -3.90 3.93 27.31
N THR A 213 -4.24 5.09 26.78
CA THR A 213 -4.05 5.41 25.34
C THR A 213 -2.59 5.27 24.89
N LEU A 214 -1.63 5.74 25.71
CA LEU A 214 -0.20 5.61 25.38
C LEU A 214 0.26 4.16 25.38
N PHE A 215 -0.27 3.34 26.28
CA PHE A 215 0.01 1.91 26.30
C PHE A 215 -0.54 1.23 25.04
N GLY A 216 -1.78 1.54 24.67
CA GLY A 216 -2.39 1.04 23.43
C GLY A 216 -1.57 1.40 22.19
N LEU A 217 -1.12 2.67 22.08
CA LEU A 217 -0.25 3.11 20.97
C LEU A 217 1.10 2.39 20.96
N ALA A 218 1.69 2.13 22.11
CA ALA A 218 2.95 1.39 22.20
C ALA A 218 2.78 -0.08 21.74
N VAL A 219 1.71 -0.76 22.17
CA VAL A 219 1.39 -2.13 21.73
C VAL A 219 1.15 -2.18 20.23
N MET A 220 0.36 -1.25 19.70
CA MET A 220 0.10 -1.11 18.27
C MET A 220 1.40 -0.91 17.48
N ALA A 221 2.25 0.01 17.91
CA ALA A 221 3.53 0.30 17.25
C ALA A 221 4.47 -0.92 17.23
N ILE A 222 4.57 -1.65 18.35
CA ILE A 222 5.36 -2.90 18.43
C ILE A 222 4.82 -3.93 17.45
N ALA A 223 3.51 -4.15 17.41
CA ALA A 223 2.88 -5.09 16.49
C ALA A 223 3.10 -4.69 15.03
N ALA A 224 2.97 -3.40 14.70
CA ALA A 224 3.18 -2.88 13.35
C ALA A 224 4.65 -3.04 12.90
N VAL A 225 5.61 -2.78 13.78
CA VAL A 225 7.04 -3.00 13.50
C VAL A 225 7.34 -4.49 13.33
N ALA A 226 6.72 -5.37 14.12
CA ALA A 226 6.86 -6.82 13.97
C ALA A 226 6.35 -7.30 12.60
N VAL A 227 5.19 -6.79 12.14
CA VAL A 227 4.66 -7.06 10.79
C VAL A 227 5.68 -6.65 9.72
N LEU A 228 6.22 -5.43 9.82
CA LEU A 228 7.21 -4.93 8.87
C LEU A 228 8.48 -5.78 8.87
N ALA A 229 8.98 -6.16 10.05
CA ALA A 229 10.17 -6.99 10.22
C ALA A 229 10.01 -8.38 9.59
N ILE A 230 8.82 -8.99 9.70
CA ILE A 230 8.49 -10.29 9.09
C ILE A 230 8.33 -10.15 7.56
N ALA A 231 7.65 -9.10 7.10
CA ALA A 231 7.36 -8.90 5.69
C ALA A 231 8.62 -8.58 4.85
N THR A 232 9.55 -7.83 5.42
CA THR A 232 10.77 -7.38 4.70
C THR A 232 11.61 -8.52 4.12
N PRO A 233 12.02 -9.56 4.86
CA PRO A 233 12.76 -10.68 4.28
C PRO A 233 11.92 -11.52 3.30
N ILE A 234 10.61 -11.56 3.48
CA ILE A 234 9.69 -12.22 2.55
C ILE A 234 9.69 -11.48 1.21
N ALA A 235 9.62 -10.17 1.20
CA ALA A 235 9.55 -9.38 -0.03
C ALA A 235 10.92 -9.18 -0.71
N LEU A 236 11.95 -8.85 0.08
CA LEU A 236 13.24 -8.37 -0.42
C LEU A 236 14.39 -9.38 -0.22
N GLY A 237 14.11 -10.57 0.32
CA GLY A 237 15.10 -11.62 0.55
C GLY A 237 15.74 -12.15 -0.73
N ARG A 238 16.81 -12.99 -0.58
CA ARG A 238 17.64 -13.51 -1.70
C ARG A 238 16.89 -14.20 -2.83
N GLY A 239 15.61 -14.51 -2.68
CA GLY A 239 14.75 -15.03 -3.75
C GLY A 239 14.09 -13.95 -4.63
N ALA A 240 14.30 -12.66 -4.34
CA ALA A 240 13.75 -11.54 -5.11
C ALA A 240 14.77 -10.89 -6.08
N SER A 241 15.99 -11.41 -6.11
CA SER A 241 17.05 -11.00 -7.04
C SER A 241 16.99 -11.76 -8.36
#